data_4f6fa8522ea08fa338b7b0d03e4bdeb1
#
_entry.id   4f6fa8522ea08fa338b7b0d03e4bdeb1
#
_cell.length_a   1.000
_cell.length_b   1.000
_cell.length_c   1.000
_cell.angle_alpha   90.00
_cell.angle_beta   90.00
_cell.angle_gamma   90.00
#
_symmetry.space_group_name_H-M   'P 1'
#
loop_
_entity.id
_entity.type
_entity.pdbx_description
1 polymer ?
#
loop_
_entity_poly.entity_id
_entity_poly.type
_entity_poly.pdbx_seq_one_letter_code
_entity_poly.pdbx_strand_id
1 'polypeptide(L)'
;WCDKCLYVTTYEHVMKTHTEDCLGIDKSPCRIDMPQKGDLIQFQNIRKQLKAPFIIYCDFECLNVKSPAMGNQSPTKKLTDHVPCSFSYVVVKFDGSAKEPVLYRACDSSENVSETFLKRIMSEYFSCMKERNDLFELYKTRMIISDSEKEQLKQATVCHICEQPFSKKDIKVADHCHYTGIYRGPAHQKSNIELKVNDKLIVAFFNLRGYDGHLLFNALRNYANSNITIIANNMEKYLTFSIDKIQFIDICQFMPGSLETLAKTLTEFPITDHYWTDRPQ
;
A
#
# COMPACT_ATOMS: atom_id res chain seq x y z
N TRP A 1 15.24 18.32 26.09
CA TRP A 1 14.22 18.90 25.19
C TRP A 1 13.41 19.97 25.92
N CYS A 2 12.85 20.89 25.16
CA CYS A 2 11.91 21.87 25.65
C CYS A 2 10.48 21.30 25.61
N ASP A 3 9.79 21.27 26.72
CA ASP A 3 8.40 20.81 26.85
C ASP A 3 7.37 21.77 26.21
N LYS A 4 7.78 23.04 25.97
CA LYS A 4 6.91 24.04 25.33
C LYS A 4 6.87 23.95 23.80
N CYS A 5 7.96 23.55 23.14
CA CYS A 5 8.05 23.53 21.67
C CYS A 5 8.72 22.28 21.09
N LEU A 6 9.10 21.31 21.95
CA LEU A 6 9.78 20.05 21.61
C LEU A 6 11.18 20.24 20.99
N TYR A 7 11.77 21.44 21.06
CA TYR A 7 13.14 21.67 20.63
C TYR A 7 14.12 20.78 21.40
N VAL A 8 15.08 20.17 20.69
CA VAL A 8 16.06 19.23 21.26
C VAL A 8 17.46 19.76 21.03
N THR A 9 18.29 19.76 22.08
CA THR A 9 19.73 20.02 22.01
C THR A 9 20.47 19.18 23.05
N THR A 10 21.71 18.81 22.74
CA THR A 10 22.62 18.12 23.66
C THR A 10 23.38 19.07 24.58
N TYR A 11 23.29 20.40 24.34
CA TYR A 11 24.01 21.41 25.12
C TYR A 11 23.10 22.01 26.17
N GLU A 12 23.42 21.80 27.45
CA GLU A 12 22.62 22.24 28.60
C GLU A 12 22.42 23.76 28.64
N HIS A 13 23.50 24.53 28.40
CA HIS A 13 23.43 25.98 28.38
C HIS A 13 22.52 26.54 27.29
N VAL A 14 22.50 25.89 26.09
CA VAL A 14 21.59 26.25 24.99
C VAL A 14 20.15 25.94 25.35
N MET A 15 19.91 24.83 26.02
CA MET A 15 18.56 24.46 26.47
C MET A 15 18.05 25.43 27.52
N LYS A 16 18.89 25.83 28.47
CA LYS A 16 18.51 26.78 29.53
C LYS A 16 18.07 28.12 28.92
N THR A 17 18.91 28.73 28.07
CA THR A 17 18.56 29.97 27.36
C THR A 17 17.31 29.84 26.52
N HIS A 18 17.20 28.72 25.77
CA HIS A 18 16.00 28.45 24.98
C HIS A 18 14.75 28.39 25.84
N THR A 19 14.80 27.73 27.00
CA THR A 19 13.61 27.53 27.88
C THR A 19 13.15 28.85 28.49
N GLU A 20 14.07 29.77 28.77
CA GLU A 20 13.78 31.12 29.28
C GLU A 20 13.01 31.96 28.24
N ASP A 21 13.42 31.87 26.95
CA ASP A 21 12.87 32.70 25.87
C ASP A 21 11.76 32.02 25.07
N CYS A 22 11.52 30.74 25.30
CA CYS A 22 10.57 29.93 24.51
C CYS A 22 9.12 30.26 24.82
N LEU A 23 8.42 30.81 23.86
CA LEU A 23 6.98 31.08 23.93
C LEU A 23 6.12 29.88 23.45
N GLY A 24 6.75 28.76 23.07
CA GLY A 24 6.07 27.61 22.48
C GLY A 24 5.91 27.71 20.96
N ILE A 25 5.25 26.74 20.36
CA ILE A 25 4.84 26.77 18.96
C ILE A 25 3.74 27.83 18.82
N ASP A 26 3.82 28.67 17.81
CA ASP A 26 2.87 29.75 17.53
C ASP A 26 2.74 30.81 18.66
N LYS A 27 3.80 31.00 19.45
CA LYS A 27 3.82 31.94 20.58
C LYS A 27 2.75 31.65 21.65
N SER A 28 2.26 30.43 21.68
CA SER A 28 1.37 29.93 22.72
C SER A 28 2.09 28.89 23.56
N PRO A 29 1.82 28.78 24.89
CA PRO A 29 2.37 27.69 25.68
C PRO A 29 1.92 26.36 25.08
N CYS A 30 2.88 25.50 24.78
CA CYS A 30 2.57 24.16 24.25
C CYS A 30 1.90 23.34 25.35
N ARG A 31 0.64 22.98 25.15
CA ARG A 31 -0.07 22.05 26.01
C ARG A 31 0.16 20.64 25.52
N ILE A 32 0.76 19.80 26.35
CA ILE A 32 0.96 18.38 26.06
C ILE A 32 -0.15 17.63 26.78
N ASP A 33 -1.09 17.09 26.03
CA ASP A 33 -2.11 16.18 26.54
C ASP A 33 -1.59 14.74 26.44
N MET A 34 -1.22 14.17 27.60
CA MET A 34 -0.76 12.78 27.68
C MET A 34 -1.96 11.83 27.73
N PRO A 35 -1.91 10.69 27.00
CA PRO A 35 -2.96 9.69 27.08
C PRO A 35 -3.07 9.14 28.50
N GLN A 36 -4.29 8.90 28.94
CA GLN A 36 -4.57 8.27 30.22
C GLN A 36 -4.39 6.76 30.14
N LYS A 37 -4.19 6.10 31.29
CA LYS A 37 -4.11 4.64 31.34
C LYS A 37 -5.42 4.03 30.85
N GLY A 38 -5.34 3.28 29.75
CA GLY A 38 -6.50 2.65 29.10
C GLY A 38 -7.02 3.37 27.86
N ASP A 39 -6.48 4.55 27.54
CA ASP A 39 -6.78 5.20 26.27
C ASP A 39 -6.28 4.33 25.09
N LEU A 40 -7.13 4.15 24.10
CA LEU A 40 -6.81 3.42 22.88
C LEU A 40 -6.69 4.41 21.72
N ILE A 41 -5.67 4.22 20.90
CA ILE A 41 -5.57 4.93 19.62
C ILE A 41 -6.70 4.42 18.73
N GLN A 42 -7.63 5.30 18.39
CA GLN A 42 -8.71 5.00 17.46
C GLN A 42 -8.32 5.44 16.05
N PHE A 43 -8.61 4.57 15.09
CA PHE A 43 -8.39 4.89 13.69
C PHE A 43 -9.57 5.74 13.16
N GLN A 44 -9.29 6.99 12.84
CA GLN A 44 -10.34 7.99 12.49
C GLN A 44 -10.59 8.16 10.99
N ASN A 45 -9.85 7.50 10.11
CA ASN A 45 -9.99 7.73 8.68
C ASN A 45 -10.50 6.50 7.93
N ILE A 46 -11.83 6.36 7.86
CA ILE A 46 -12.52 5.23 7.21
C ILE A 46 -12.02 4.98 5.77
N ARG A 47 -11.63 6.03 5.03
CA ARG A 47 -11.12 5.88 3.65
C ARG A 47 -9.84 5.04 3.59
N LYS A 48 -9.00 5.10 4.63
CA LYS A 48 -7.78 4.29 4.73
C LYS A 48 -8.04 2.86 5.18
N GLN A 49 -9.25 2.55 5.66
CA GLN A 49 -9.66 1.20 6.03
C GLN A 49 -10.29 0.44 4.85
N LEU A 50 -10.66 1.13 3.77
CA LEU A 50 -11.25 0.48 2.61
C LEU A 50 -10.21 -0.42 1.94
N LYS A 51 -10.57 -1.69 1.75
CA LYS A 51 -9.72 -2.67 1.06
C LYS A 51 -9.49 -2.24 -0.39
N ALA A 52 -8.26 -2.45 -0.87
CA ALA A 52 -7.98 -2.33 -2.30
C ALA A 52 -8.76 -3.43 -3.05
N PRO A 53 -9.41 -3.11 -4.18
CA PRO A 53 -10.16 -4.11 -4.96
C PRO A 53 -9.30 -5.28 -5.43
N PHE A 54 -8.06 -4.97 -5.83
CA PHE A 54 -7.07 -5.94 -6.30
C PHE A 54 -5.69 -5.55 -5.79
N ILE A 55 -4.92 -6.56 -5.40
CA ILE A 55 -3.50 -6.44 -5.08
C ILE A 55 -2.76 -7.51 -5.86
N ILE A 56 -1.68 -7.14 -6.54
CA ILE A 56 -0.77 -8.08 -7.19
C ILE A 56 0.43 -8.27 -6.26
N TYR A 57 0.67 -9.49 -5.82
CA TYR A 57 1.89 -9.87 -5.14
C TYR A 57 2.84 -10.48 -6.14
N CYS A 58 4.09 -10.04 -6.14
CA CYS A 58 5.05 -10.43 -7.16
C CYS A 58 6.49 -10.46 -6.64
N ASP A 59 7.33 -11.18 -7.39
CA ASP A 59 8.75 -11.33 -7.10
C ASP A 59 9.54 -11.59 -8.38
N PHE A 60 10.84 -11.22 -8.38
CA PHE A 60 11.78 -11.47 -9.48
C PHE A 60 12.86 -12.46 -9.05
N GLU A 61 13.32 -13.24 -10.02
CA GLU A 61 14.53 -14.03 -9.89
C GLU A 61 15.62 -13.52 -10.84
N CYS A 62 16.86 -13.51 -10.36
CA CYS A 62 17.99 -12.98 -11.10
C CYS A 62 19.14 -13.98 -11.20
N LEU A 63 19.84 -13.95 -12.31
CA LEU A 63 21.14 -14.59 -12.48
C LEU A 63 22.25 -13.64 -12.00
N ASN A 64 23.18 -14.16 -11.20
CA ASN A 64 24.39 -13.47 -10.82
C ASN A 64 25.47 -13.67 -11.88
N VAL A 65 25.64 -12.69 -12.74
CA VAL A 65 26.64 -12.72 -13.82
C VAL A 65 27.89 -11.99 -13.36
N LYS A 66 29.07 -12.61 -13.47
CA LYS A 66 30.33 -11.94 -13.11
C LYS A 66 30.54 -10.73 -14.00
N SER A 67 30.75 -9.59 -13.40
CA SER A 67 31.08 -8.35 -14.13
C SER A 67 32.48 -8.47 -14.70
N PRO A 68 32.72 -8.09 -15.99
CA PRO A 68 34.07 -8.01 -16.52
C PRO A 68 34.89 -7.03 -15.66
N ALA A 69 36.14 -7.39 -15.37
CA ALA A 69 37.03 -6.55 -14.56
C ALA A 69 37.19 -5.19 -15.23
N MET A 70 36.58 -4.17 -14.66
CA MET A 70 36.89 -2.78 -15.01
C MET A 70 38.28 -2.44 -14.50
N GLY A 71 39.10 -1.82 -15.36
CA GLY A 71 40.48 -1.44 -15.02
C GLY A 71 40.60 -0.65 -13.72
N ASN A 72 41.77 -0.68 -13.13
CA ASN A 72 42.14 -0.24 -11.77
C ASN A 72 41.89 1.25 -11.39
N GLN A 73 40.93 1.95 -11.99
CA GLN A 73 40.73 3.38 -11.76
C GLN A 73 39.60 3.77 -10.78
N SER A 74 38.83 2.81 -10.27
CA SER A 74 37.76 3.12 -9.32
C SER A 74 38.05 2.49 -7.94
N PRO A 75 37.84 3.23 -6.83
CA PRO A 75 37.92 2.67 -5.48
C PRO A 75 36.81 1.61 -5.22
N THR A 76 35.77 1.59 -6.04
CA THR A 76 34.64 0.64 -5.95
C THR A 76 34.75 -0.41 -7.03
N LYS A 77 34.79 -1.69 -6.65
CA LYS A 77 34.85 -2.81 -7.59
C LYS A 77 33.48 -3.45 -7.75
N LYS A 78 32.93 -3.41 -8.96
CA LYS A 78 31.72 -4.17 -9.30
C LYS A 78 32.07 -5.65 -9.39
N LEU A 79 31.43 -6.50 -8.61
CA LEU A 79 31.69 -7.95 -8.54
C LEU A 79 30.78 -8.74 -9.49
N THR A 80 29.48 -8.44 -9.44
CA THR A 80 28.45 -9.16 -10.19
C THR A 80 27.38 -8.21 -10.73
N ASP A 81 26.76 -8.59 -11.82
CA ASP A 81 25.54 -8.02 -12.35
C ASP A 81 24.37 -8.95 -11.99
N HIS A 82 23.30 -8.39 -11.45
CA HIS A 82 22.03 -9.07 -11.22
C HIS A 82 21.16 -8.90 -12.46
N VAL A 83 21.03 -9.97 -13.24
CA VAL A 83 20.26 -9.96 -14.50
C VAL A 83 18.93 -10.66 -14.27
N PRO A 84 17.79 -9.96 -14.37
CA PRO A 84 16.47 -10.59 -14.21
C PRO A 84 16.28 -11.71 -15.23
N CYS A 85 15.90 -12.90 -14.78
CA CYS A 85 15.69 -14.07 -15.64
C CYS A 85 14.27 -14.63 -15.56
N SER A 86 13.54 -14.34 -14.50
CA SER A 86 12.14 -14.73 -14.36
C SER A 86 11.40 -13.81 -13.40
N PHE A 87 10.08 -13.89 -13.41
CA PHE A 87 9.21 -13.30 -12.39
C PHE A 87 7.99 -14.18 -12.18
N SER A 88 7.38 -14.03 -11.02
CA SER A 88 6.06 -14.57 -10.73
C SER A 88 5.16 -13.51 -10.14
N TYR A 89 3.85 -13.66 -10.33
CA TYR A 89 2.88 -12.85 -9.62
C TYR A 89 1.53 -13.56 -9.45
N VAL A 90 0.78 -13.13 -8.46
CA VAL A 90 -0.60 -13.53 -8.21
C VAL A 90 -1.47 -12.30 -7.96
N VAL A 91 -2.67 -12.29 -8.55
CA VAL A 91 -3.67 -11.23 -8.33
C VAL A 91 -4.62 -11.70 -7.25
N VAL A 92 -4.65 -11.01 -6.12
CA VAL A 92 -5.58 -11.29 -5.00
C VAL A 92 -6.68 -10.23 -5.00
N LYS A 93 -7.93 -10.67 -4.87
CA LYS A 93 -9.12 -9.82 -4.85
C LYS A 93 -9.49 -9.41 -3.43
N PHE A 94 -10.37 -8.42 -3.31
CA PHE A 94 -10.87 -7.89 -2.02
C PHE A 94 -11.53 -8.96 -1.12
N ASP A 95 -12.06 -10.04 -1.68
CA ASP A 95 -12.70 -11.16 -0.98
C ASP A 95 -11.70 -12.24 -0.53
N GLY A 96 -10.41 -12.07 -0.84
CA GLY A 96 -9.34 -13.00 -0.55
C GLY A 96 -9.15 -14.09 -1.60
N SER A 97 -10.02 -14.17 -2.61
CA SER A 97 -9.80 -15.08 -3.74
C SER A 97 -8.61 -14.64 -4.59
N ALA A 98 -7.94 -15.57 -5.24
CA ALA A 98 -6.82 -15.31 -6.11
C ALA A 98 -7.10 -15.77 -7.54
N LYS A 99 -6.56 -15.04 -8.52
CA LYS A 99 -6.43 -15.56 -9.89
C LYS A 99 -5.33 -16.60 -9.92
N GLU A 100 -5.31 -17.41 -11.00
CA GLU A 100 -4.21 -18.34 -11.24
C GLU A 100 -2.86 -17.59 -11.24
N PRO A 101 -1.84 -18.09 -10.52
CA PRO A 101 -0.54 -17.49 -10.50
C PRO A 101 0.12 -17.49 -11.88
N VAL A 102 0.78 -16.40 -12.21
CA VAL A 102 1.51 -16.27 -13.46
C VAL A 102 3.00 -16.44 -13.19
N LEU A 103 3.61 -17.38 -13.89
CA LEU A 103 5.05 -17.60 -13.90
C LEU A 103 5.58 -17.26 -15.29
N TYR A 104 6.65 -16.49 -15.34
CA TYR A 104 7.39 -16.17 -16.57
C TYR A 104 8.87 -16.45 -16.37
N ARG A 105 9.48 -17.12 -17.35
CA ARG A 105 10.91 -17.35 -17.43
C ARG A 105 11.39 -16.97 -18.81
N ALA A 106 12.46 -16.19 -18.88
CA ALA A 106 13.11 -15.84 -20.14
C ALA A 106 13.65 -17.09 -20.85
N CYS A 107 13.48 -17.16 -22.15
CA CYS A 107 14.04 -18.24 -22.99
C CYS A 107 15.55 -18.06 -23.19
N ASP A 108 16.00 -16.81 -23.28
CA ASP A 108 17.40 -16.47 -23.45
C ASP A 108 17.74 -15.10 -22.81
N SER A 109 19.01 -14.74 -22.82
CA SER A 109 19.54 -13.51 -22.21
C SER A 109 19.23 -12.22 -22.98
N SER A 110 18.65 -12.30 -24.18
CA SER A 110 18.28 -11.13 -24.99
C SER A 110 16.94 -10.54 -24.56
N GLU A 111 16.11 -11.30 -23.83
CA GLU A 111 14.81 -10.86 -23.38
C GLU A 111 14.91 -9.84 -22.23
N ASN A 112 14.21 -8.72 -22.39
CA ASN A 112 14.06 -7.75 -21.29
C ASN A 112 12.92 -8.17 -20.36
N VAL A 113 13.26 -8.94 -19.33
CA VAL A 113 12.32 -9.52 -18.36
C VAL A 113 11.55 -8.43 -17.62
N SER A 114 12.20 -7.33 -17.22
CA SER A 114 11.56 -6.21 -16.52
C SER A 114 10.55 -5.48 -17.41
N GLU A 115 10.83 -5.33 -18.70
CA GLU A 115 9.89 -4.75 -19.65
C GLU A 115 8.69 -5.67 -19.89
N THR A 116 8.93 -6.96 -20.03
CA THR A 116 7.89 -7.98 -20.16
C THR A 116 6.98 -8.00 -18.94
N PHE A 117 7.55 -7.90 -17.74
CA PHE A 117 6.79 -7.76 -16.49
C PHE A 117 5.89 -6.54 -16.54
N LEU A 118 6.41 -5.34 -16.81
CA LEU A 118 5.61 -4.11 -16.84
C LEU A 118 4.47 -4.21 -17.89
N LYS A 119 4.72 -4.77 -19.07
CA LYS A 119 3.67 -5.00 -20.08
C LYS A 119 2.55 -5.90 -19.54
N ARG A 120 2.90 -6.98 -18.82
CA ARG A 120 1.91 -7.87 -18.21
C ARG A 120 1.13 -7.19 -17.11
N ILE A 121 1.79 -6.43 -16.22
CA ILE A 121 1.12 -5.66 -15.17
C ILE A 121 0.15 -4.62 -15.74
N MET A 122 0.52 -3.95 -16.84
CA MET A 122 -0.40 -3.05 -17.55
C MET A 122 -1.62 -3.80 -18.10
N SER A 123 -1.45 -4.99 -18.66
CA SER A 123 -2.57 -5.84 -19.11
C SER A 123 -3.47 -6.26 -17.95
N GLU A 124 -2.87 -6.68 -16.82
CA GLU A 124 -3.62 -7.02 -15.61
C GLU A 124 -4.38 -5.80 -15.06
N TYR A 125 -3.79 -4.60 -15.12
CA TYR A 125 -4.48 -3.38 -14.73
C TYR A 125 -5.80 -3.20 -15.49
N PHE A 126 -5.78 -3.33 -16.81
CA PHE A 126 -7.01 -3.19 -17.61
C PHE A 126 -8.03 -4.29 -17.29
N SER A 127 -7.58 -5.54 -17.10
CA SER A 127 -8.42 -6.67 -16.71
C SER A 127 -9.08 -6.43 -15.34
N CYS A 128 -8.30 -6.03 -14.34
CA CYS A 128 -8.78 -5.73 -12.99
C CYS A 128 -9.74 -4.53 -12.97
N MET A 129 -9.45 -3.48 -13.75
CA MET A 129 -10.32 -2.30 -13.82
C MET A 129 -11.65 -2.60 -14.51
N LYS A 130 -11.65 -3.46 -15.52
CA LYS A 130 -12.88 -3.94 -16.14
C LYS A 130 -13.73 -4.72 -15.12
N GLU A 131 -13.17 -5.73 -14.47
CA GLU A 131 -13.85 -6.53 -13.43
C GLU A 131 -14.38 -5.63 -12.29
N ARG A 132 -13.58 -4.65 -11.83
CA ARG A 132 -13.99 -3.66 -10.85
C ARG A 132 -15.23 -2.87 -11.30
N ASN A 133 -15.23 -2.40 -12.55
CA ASN A 133 -16.34 -1.63 -13.08
C ASN A 133 -17.60 -2.47 -13.23
N ASP A 134 -17.47 -3.73 -13.65
CA ASP A 134 -18.58 -4.66 -13.75
C ASP A 134 -19.22 -4.91 -12.38
N LEU A 135 -18.41 -5.12 -11.34
CA LEU A 135 -18.88 -5.26 -9.95
C LEU A 135 -19.53 -3.96 -9.45
N PHE A 136 -18.93 -2.81 -9.74
CA PHE A 136 -19.50 -1.52 -9.36
C PHE A 136 -20.88 -1.31 -9.98
N GLU A 137 -21.05 -1.58 -11.28
CA GLU A 137 -22.34 -1.49 -11.94
C GLU A 137 -23.38 -2.44 -11.35
N LEU A 138 -22.97 -3.65 -10.98
CA LEU A 138 -23.84 -4.67 -10.35
C LEU A 138 -24.34 -4.21 -8.97
N TYR A 139 -23.46 -3.65 -8.14
CA TYR A 139 -23.75 -3.39 -6.72
C TYR A 139 -23.99 -1.92 -6.37
N LYS A 140 -23.83 -0.97 -7.30
CA LYS A 140 -24.06 0.47 -7.01
C LYS A 140 -25.47 0.76 -6.49
N THR A 141 -26.47 -0.04 -6.87
CA THR A 141 -27.87 0.09 -6.42
C THR A 141 -28.35 -1.10 -5.61
N ARG A 142 -27.56 -2.18 -5.53
CA ARG A 142 -27.93 -3.41 -4.85
C ARG A 142 -27.20 -3.52 -3.51
N MET A 143 -27.91 -3.18 -2.45
CA MET A 143 -27.39 -3.27 -1.09
C MET A 143 -27.86 -4.56 -0.39
N ILE A 144 -26.94 -5.20 0.31
CA ILE A 144 -27.20 -6.34 1.20
C ILE A 144 -27.15 -5.78 2.63
N ILE A 145 -28.32 -5.75 3.27
CA ILE A 145 -28.49 -5.23 4.63
C ILE A 145 -29.49 -6.11 5.38
N SER A 146 -29.15 -6.53 6.59
CA SER A 146 -30.01 -7.29 7.50
C SER A 146 -31.05 -6.40 8.17
N ASP A 147 -32.09 -7.00 8.74
CA ASP A 147 -33.13 -6.22 9.45
C ASP A 147 -32.59 -5.56 10.74
N SER A 148 -31.63 -6.21 11.41
CA SER A 148 -30.93 -5.60 12.55
C SER A 148 -30.12 -4.36 12.16
N GLU A 149 -29.42 -4.40 11.01
CA GLU A 149 -28.66 -3.26 10.49
C GLU A 149 -29.59 -2.12 10.03
N LYS A 150 -30.75 -2.44 9.45
CA LYS A 150 -31.79 -1.44 9.14
C LYS A 150 -32.27 -0.69 10.38
N GLU A 151 -32.42 -1.41 11.47
CA GLU A 151 -32.86 -0.79 12.73
C GLU A 151 -31.72 0.06 13.33
N GLN A 152 -30.49 -0.43 13.30
CA GLN A 152 -29.31 0.36 13.70
C GLN A 152 -29.16 1.64 12.85
N LEU A 153 -29.40 1.55 11.54
CA LEU A 153 -29.39 2.72 10.64
C LEU A 153 -30.43 3.77 11.08
N LYS A 154 -31.64 3.36 11.44
CA LYS A 154 -32.69 4.29 11.92
C LYS A 154 -32.26 4.98 13.20
N GLN A 155 -31.74 4.24 14.16
CA GLN A 155 -31.36 4.72 15.49
C GLN A 155 -30.03 5.47 15.53
N ALA A 156 -29.21 5.36 14.48
CA ALA A 156 -27.90 5.98 14.45
C ALA A 156 -27.96 7.49 14.61
N THR A 157 -27.11 8.00 15.48
CA THR A 157 -26.97 9.44 15.77
C THR A 157 -25.70 10.05 15.18
N VAL A 158 -24.76 9.23 14.71
CA VAL A 158 -23.45 9.64 14.24
C VAL A 158 -23.16 8.99 12.87
N CYS A 159 -22.57 9.75 11.97
CA CYS A 159 -22.09 9.27 10.68
C CYS A 159 -20.80 8.44 10.83
N HIS A 160 -20.77 7.22 10.29
CA HIS A 160 -19.57 6.36 10.39
C HIS A 160 -18.38 6.83 9.54
N ILE A 161 -18.60 7.76 8.58
CA ILE A 161 -17.53 8.24 7.69
C ILE A 161 -16.80 9.46 8.26
N CYS A 162 -17.55 10.47 8.74
CA CYS A 162 -16.99 11.73 9.24
C CYS A 162 -17.09 11.88 10.76
N GLU A 163 -17.72 10.90 11.45
CA GLU A 163 -17.87 10.84 12.91
C GLU A 163 -18.62 12.02 13.52
N GLN A 164 -19.31 12.81 12.67
CA GLN A 164 -20.13 13.91 13.12
C GLN A 164 -21.59 13.48 13.37
N PRO A 165 -22.29 14.09 14.35
CA PRO A 165 -23.68 13.78 14.64
C PRO A 165 -24.60 14.21 13.49
N PHE A 166 -25.69 13.46 13.28
CA PHE A 166 -26.76 13.84 12.36
C PHE A 166 -27.60 14.96 12.92
N SER A 167 -27.79 16.02 12.15
CA SER A 167 -28.75 17.09 12.46
C SER A 167 -30.10 16.85 11.77
N LYS A 168 -31.13 17.61 12.16
CA LYS A 168 -32.47 17.51 11.55
C LYS A 168 -32.50 17.88 10.05
N LYS A 169 -31.44 18.55 9.55
CA LYS A 169 -31.32 18.98 8.14
C LYS A 169 -30.54 17.99 7.30
N ASP A 170 -29.89 17.00 7.91
CA ASP A 170 -29.04 16.06 7.22
C ASP A 170 -29.83 14.91 6.61
N ILE A 171 -29.47 14.53 5.40
CA ILE A 171 -29.99 13.33 4.76
C ILE A 171 -29.11 12.17 5.18
N LYS A 172 -29.69 11.27 6.01
CA LYS A 172 -29.05 10.03 6.43
C LYS A 172 -29.23 8.97 5.33
N VAL A 173 -28.14 8.36 4.90
CA VAL A 173 -28.11 7.30 3.90
C VAL A 173 -27.42 6.06 4.43
N ALA A 174 -27.74 4.91 3.84
CA ALA A 174 -27.05 3.65 4.09
C ALA A 174 -25.83 3.56 3.17
N ASP A 175 -24.62 3.65 3.72
CA ASP A 175 -23.42 3.41 2.96
C ASP A 175 -23.19 1.90 2.79
N HIS A 176 -22.73 1.48 1.60
CA HIS A 176 -22.44 0.08 1.30
C HIS A 176 -21.25 -0.07 0.35
N CYS A 177 -20.65 -1.24 0.34
CA CYS A 177 -19.56 -1.56 -0.56
C CYS A 177 -20.08 -1.80 -1.98
N HIS A 178 -19.62 -1.01 -2.95
CA HIS A 178 -20.04 -1.17 -4.35
C HIS A 178 -19.40 -2.39 -5.06
N TYR A 179 -18.58 -3.18 -4.36
CA TYR A 179 -18.02 -4.43 -4.91
C TYR A 179 -18.70 -5.69 -4.34
N THR A 180 -19.32 -5.57 -3.17
CA THR A 180 -19.97 -6.71 -2.49
C THR A 180 -21.45 -6.48 -2.22
N GLY A 181 -21.91 -5.23 -2.29
CA GLY A 181 -23.22 -4.82 -1.84
C GLY A 181 -23.40 -4.75 -0.31
N ILE A 182 -22.41 -5.16 0.48
CA ILE A 182 -22.53 -5.25 1.93
C ILE A 182 -22.62 -3.86 2.55
N TYR A 183 -23.60 -3.67 3.44
CA TYR A 183 -23.78 -2.47 4.24
C TYR A 183 -22.56 -2.19 5.10
N ARG A 184 -22.15 -0.93 5.21
CA ARG A 184 -20.97 -0.49 6.01
C ARG A 184 -21.35 0.37 7.21
N GLY A 185 -22.43 1.17 7.08
CA GLY A 185 -22.86 2.01 8.18
C GLY A 185 -23.74 3.18 7.75
N PRO A 186 -24.26 3.94 8.76
CA PRO A 186 -25.04 5.15 8.53
C PRO A 186 -24.13 6.31 8.12
N ALA A 187 -24.45 7.02 7.06
CA ALA A 187 -23.65 8.13 6.57
C ALA A 187 -24.47 9.38 6.26
N HIS A 188 -23.85 10.57 6.37
CA HIS A 188 -24.37 11.74 5.68
C HIS A 188 -24.30 11.52 4.18
N GLN A 189 -25.32 11.93 3.44
CA GLN A 189 -25.33 11.84 1.98
C GLN A 189 -24.07 12.49 1.37
N LYS A 190 -23.68 13.66 1.87
CA LYS A 190 -22.49 14.38 1.42
C LYS A 190 -21.21 13.55 1.66
N SER A 191 -21.00 13.04 2.86
CA SER A 191 -19.83 12.22 3.21
C SER A 191 -19.75 10.94 2.39
N ASN A 192 -20.90 10.31 2.11
CA ASN A 192 -21.00 9.12 1.28
C ASN A 192 -20.60 9.39 -0.18
N ILE A 193 -21.05 10.50 -0.76
CA ILE A 193 -20.69 10.91 -2.14
C ILE A 193 -19.19 11.26 -2.21
N GLU A 194 -18.64 11.90 -1.18
CA GLU A 194 -17.24 12.30 -1.12
C GLU A 194 -16.30 11.13 -0.79
N LEU A 195 -16.83 9.98 -0.37
CA LEU A 195 -16.04 8.79 -0.05
C LEU A 195 -15.49 8.15 -1.33
N LYS A 196 -14.32 8.63 -1.76
CA LYS A 196 -13.62 8.08 -2.93
C LYS A 196 -12.92 6.78 -2.55
N VAL A 197 -13.29 5.69 -3.21
CA VAL A 197 -12.56 4.42 -3.14
C VAL A 197 -11.24 4.56 -3.90
N ASN A 198 -10.18 3.89 -3.40
CA ASN A 198 -8.91 3.85 -4.11
C ASN A 198 -9.10 3.18 -5.47
N ASP A 199 -8.75 3.88 -6.55
CA ASP A 199 -8.85 3.40 -7.94
C ASP A 199 -7.50 2.94 -8.50
N LYS A 200 -6.47 2.84 -7.65
CA LYS A 200 -5.15 2.36 -8.02
C LYS A 200 -5.09 0.83 -7.91
N LEU A 201 -4.37 0.23 -8.85
CA LEU A 201 -3.91 -1.14 -8.73
C LEU A 201 -2.64 -1.15 -7.88
N ILE A 202 -2.62 -1.92 -6.82
CA ILE A 202 -1.45 -2.08 -5.95
C ILE A 202 -0.63 -3.27 -6.44
N VAL A 203 0.66 -3.04 -6.66
CA VAL A 203 1.66 -4.06 -7.01
C VAL A 203 2.67 -4.12 -5.85
N ALA A 204 2.66 -5.23 -5.13
CA ALA A 204 3.34 -5.38 -3.86
C ALA A 204 4.52 -6.36 -3.99
N PHE A 205 5.72 -5.90 -3.65
CA PHE A 205 6.93 -6.70 -3.58
C PHE A 205 7.42 -6.83 -2.14
N PHE A 206 8.12 -7.88 -1.86
CA PHE A 206 8.87 -8.01 -0.62
C PHE A 206 10.29 -7.46 -0.81
N ASN A 207 10.62 -6.35 -0.13
CA ASN A 207 11.89 -5.62 -0.26
C ASN A 207 12.08 -4.88 -1.61
N LEU A 208 11.02 -4.35 -2.19
CA LEU A 208 11.07 -3.54 -3.43
C LEU A 208 12.17 -2.48 -3.40
N ARG A 209 12.24 -1.73 -2.29
CA ARG A 209 13.18 -0.60 -2.12
C ARG A 209 14.65 -1.04 -2.06
N GLY A 210 14.92 -2.27 -1.67
CA GLY A 210 16.28 -2.79 -1.50
C GLY A 210 16.77 -3.61 -2.70
N TYR A 211 15.87 -4.07 -3.57
CA TYR A 211 16.23 -4.98 -4.64
C TYR A 211 15.40 -4.78 -5.91
N ASP A 212 14.16 -5.27 -5.96
CA ASP A 212 13.35 -5.37 -7.19
C ASP A 212 13.08 -4.03 -7.87
N GLY A 213 12.99 -2.95 -7.09
CA GLY A 213 12.82 -1.61 -7.62
C GLY A 213 13.93 -1.22 -8.58
N HIS A 214 15.18 -1.61 -8.32
CA HIS A 214 16.32 -1.31 -9.19
C HIS A 214 16.24 -2.03 -10.52
N LEU A 215 15.67 -3.25 -10.54
CA LEU A 215 15.48 -4.03 -11.76
C LEU A 215 14.44 -3.38 -12.70
N LEU A 216 13.45 -2.70 -12.12
CA LEU A 216 12.35 -2.06 -12.85
C LEU A 216 12.71 -0.69 -13.42
N PHE A 217 13.62 0.08 -12.79
CA PHE A 217 13.89 1.47 -13.19
C PHE A 217 14.36 1.64 -14.63
N ASN A 218 15.16 0.72 -15.15
CA ASN A 218 15.60 0.80 -16.55
C ASN A 218 14.42 0.62 -17.52
N ALA A 219 13.47 -0.23 -17.20
CA ALA A 219 12.28 -0.48 -18.02
C ALA A 219 11.27 0.69 -17.92
N LEU A 220 11.27 1.49 -16.84
CA LEU A 220 10.40 2.66 -16.71
C LEU A 220 10.64 3.73 -17.78
N ARG A 221 11.83 3.78 -18.38
CA ARG A 221 12.13 4.72 -19.48
C ARG A 221 11.17 4.59 -20.65
N ASN A 222 10.64 3.39 -20.91
CA ASN A 222 9.69 3.13 -21.97
C ASN A 222 8.29 3.72 -21.69
N TYR A 223 8.07 4.18 -20.46
CA TYR A 223 6.82 4.80 -19.99
C TYR A 223 6.97 6.30 -19.71
N ALA A 224 7.95 6.96 -20.34
CA ALA A 224 8.23 8.38 -20.16
C ALA A 224 7.03 9.32 -20.47
N ASN A 225 6.07 8.86 -21.28
CA ASN A 225 4.84 9.58 -21.59
C ASN A 225 3.72 9.36 -20.55
N SER A 226 3.89 8.45 -19.61
CA SER A 226 2.97 8.20 -18.52
C SER A 226 3.29 9.09 -17.32
N ASN A 227 2.31 9.30 -16.45
CA ASN A 227 2.54 10.03 -15.21
C ASN A 227 3.27 9.14 -14.20
N ILE A 228 4.59 9.31 -14.10
CA ILE A 228 5.42 8.59 -13.13
C ILE A 228 5.61 9.45 -11.90
N THR A 229 5.20 8.93 -10.73
CA THR A 229 5.42 9.56 -9.44
C THR A 229 6.33 8.66 -8.59
N ILE A 230 7.36 9.24 -7.99
CA ILE A 230 8.31 8.51 -7.14
C ILE A 230 8.39 9.20 -5.79
N ILE A 231 8.25 8.43 -4.71
CA ILE A 231 8.53 8.88 -3.35
C ILE A 231 9.81 8.19 -2.90
N ALA A 232 10.90 8.95 -2.89
CA ALA A 232 12.21 8.46 -2.50
C ALA A 232 12.41 8.59 -0.98
N ASN A 233 13.11 7.62 -0.39
CA ASN A 233 13.64 7.72 0.97
C ASN A 233 15.03 8.40 0.96
N ASN A 234 15.84 8.08 -0.04
CA ASN A 234 17.13 8.69 -0.37
C ASN A 234 17.43 8.49 -1.86
N MET A 235 18.65 8.87 -2.31
CA MET A 235 19.05 8.75 -3.72
C MET A 235 19.06 7.31 -4.26
N GLU A 236 19.12 6.31 -3.38
CA GLU A 236 19.26 4.90 -3.75
C GLU A 236 18.01 4.07 -3.42
N LYS A 237 17.13 4.55 -2.54
CA LYS A 237 15.98 3.78 -2.03
C LYS A 237 14.68 4.52 -2.24
N TYR A 238 13.72 3.83 -2.80
CA TYR A 238 12.39 4.37 -3.12
C TYR A 238 11.33 3.70 -2.25
N LEU A 239 10.56 4.50 -1.51
CA LEU A 239 9.47 3.98 -0.67
C LEU A 239 8.35 3.40 -1.52
N THR A 240 8.00 4.10 -2.59
CA THR A 240 6.96 3.72 -3.53
C THR A 240 7.15 4.48 -4.83
N PHE A 241 6.70 3.92 -5.93
CA PHE A 241 6.55 4.63 -7.18
C PHE A 241 5.24 4.21 -7.86
N SER A 242 4.77 5.02 -8.78
CA SER A 242 3.58 4.71 -9.56
C SER A 242 3.77 5.07 -11.03
N ILE A 243 3.11 4.31 -11.89
CA ILE A 243 2.92 4.59 -13.32
C ILE A 243 1.42 4.77 -13.49
N ASP A 244 0.96 6.00 -13.75
CA ASP A 244 -0.45 6.36 -13.80
C ASP A 244 -1.20 5.90 -12.53
N LYS A 245 -2.08 4.91 -12.67
CA LYS A 245 -2.88 4.35 -11.58
C LYS A 245 -2.34 3.02 -11.04
N ILE A 246 -1.16 2.59 -11.45
CA ILE A 246 -0.49 1.40 -10.93
C ILE A 246 0.53 1.86 -9.90
N GLN A 247 0.38 1.43 -8.64
CA GLN A 247 1.26 1.80 -7.54
C GLN A 247 2.07 0.62 -7.04
N PHE A 248 3.39 0.75 -7.07
CA PHE A 248 4.34 -0.24 -6.58
C PHE A 248 4.70 0.08 -5.14
N ILE A 249 4.57 -0.91 -4.25
CA ILE A 249 4.82 -0.75 -2.81
C ILE A 249 5.76 -1.85 -2.29
N ASP A 250 6.45 -1.53 -1.21
CA ASP A 250 7.31 -2.46 -0.48
C ASP A 250 6.60 -2.98 0.76
N ILE A 251 6.34 -4.29 0.82
CA ILE A 251 5.65 -4.94 1.95
C ILE A 251 6.48 -4.86 3.24
N CYS A 252 7.82 -4.84 3.15
CA CYS A 252 8.69 -4.70 4.31
C CYS A 252 8.45 -3.43 5.14
N GLN A 253 7.77 -2.42 4.57
CA GLN A 253 7.39 -1.22 5.30
C GLN A 253 6.24 -1.48 6.30
N PHE A 254 5.46 -2.53 6.09
CA PHE A 254 4.29 -2.89 6.90
C PHE A 254 4.54 -4.12 7.76
N MET A 255 5.47 -4.98 7.36
CA MET A 255 5.79 -6.25 8.01
C MET A 255 7.30 -6.34 8.30
N PRO A 256 7.74 -5.89 9.49
CA PRO A 256 9.15 -5.96 9.87
C PRO A 256 9.55 -7.40 10.17
N GLY A 257 10.31 -8.01 9.28
CA GLY A 257 10.81 -9.39 9.41
C GLY A 257 11.17 -9.98 8.06
N SER A 258 11.88 -11.10 8.03
CA SER A 258 12.11 -11.83 6.78
C SER A 258 10.83 -12.55 6.34
N LEU A 259 10.69 -12.80 5.03
CA LEU A 259 9.54 -13.55 4.50
C LEU A 259 9.43 -14.93 5.16
N GLU A 260 10.56 -15.61 5.38
CA GLU A 260 10.63 -16.90 6.10
C GLU A 260 10.07 -16.78 7.53
N THR A 261 10.47 -15.73 8.27
CA THR A 261 10.00 -15.51 9.63
C THR A 261 8.50 -15.26 9.65
N LEU A 262 8.00 -14.45 8.72
CA LEU A 262 6.57 -14.16 8.58
C LEU A 262 5.78 -15.41 8.19
N ALA A 263 6.29 -16.22 7.24
CA ALA A 263 5.66 -17.46 6.83
C ALA A 263 5.52 -18.45 7.98
N LYS A 264 6.52 -18.54 8.88
CA LYS A 264 6.47 -19.43 10.08
C LYS A 264 5.37 -19.03 11.09
N THR A 265 4.83 -17.82 11.00
CA THR A 265 3.69 -17.40 11.85
C THR A 265 2.34 -17.87 11.33
N LEU A 266 2.27 -18.36 10.08
CA LEU A 266 1.06 -18.85 9.45
C LEU A 266 0.92 -20.35 9.67
N THR A 267 -0.30 -20.80 9.91
CA THR A 267 -0.66 -22.23 10.05
C THR A 267 -1.18 -22.82 8.75
N GLU A 268 -1.64 -21.98 7.84
CA GLU A 268 -2.29 -22.37 6.59
C GLU A 268 -1.80 -21.51 5.41
N PHE A 269 -1.72 -22.12 4.24
CA PHE A 269 -1.27 -21.46 3.02
C PHE A 269 -2.23 -21.75 1.86
N PRO A 270 -3.51 -21.31 1.93
CA PRO A 270 -4.56 -21.79 1.04
C PRO A 270 -4.27 -21.56 -0.45
N ILE A 271 -3.64 -20.44 -0.81
CA ILE A 271 -3.25 -20.18 -2.21
C ILE A 271 -2.09 -21.07 -2.62
N THR A 272 -1.04 -21.14 -1.80
CA THR A 272 0.14 -21.96 -2.11
C THR A 272 -0.20 -23.43 -2.15
N ASP A 273 -1.00 -23.93 -1.20
CA ASP A 273 -1.42 -25.33 -1.13
C ASP A 273 -2.32 -25.73 -2.31
N HIS A 274 -3.10 -24.79 -2.83
CA HIS A 274 -3.97 -25.02 -3.98
C HIS A 274 -3.17 -25.19 -5.29
N TYR A 275 -2.13 -24.36 -5.49
CA TYR A 275 -1.39 -24.33 -6.76
C TYR A 275 -0.08 -25.14 -6.73
N TRP A 276 0.48 -25.43 -5.57
CA TRP A 276 1.74 -26.17 -5.41
C TRP A 276 1.57 -27.29 -4.37
N THR A 277 1.18 -28.49 -4.84
CA THR A 277 0.96 -29.67 -4.00
C THR A 277 2.26 -30.35 -3.55
N ASP A 278 3.37 -30.15 -4.28
CA ASP A 278 4.65 -30.84 -4.08
C ASP A 278 5.68 -29.92 -3.40
N ARG A 279 5.33 -29.36 -2.23
CA ARG A 279 6.32 -28.58 -1.46
C ARG A 279 7.37 -29.51 -0.88
N PRO A 280 8.70 -29.24 -1.05
CA PRO A 280 9.70 -29.87 -0.17
C PRO A 280 9.42 -29.41 1.26
N GLN A 281 9.40 -30.36 2.18
CA GLN A 281 9.21 -30.14 3.62
C GLN A 281 10.41 -29.41 4.23
#